data_8cefdb803198074db404a969dd24e85d
#
_entry.id   8cefdb803198074db404a969dd24e85d
#
_cell.length_a   1.000
_cell.length_b   1.000
_cell.length_c   1.000
_cell.angle_alpha   90.00
_cell.angle_beta   90.00
_cell.angle_gamma   90.00
#
_symmetry.space_group_name_H-M   'P 1'
#
loop_
_entity.id
_entity.type
_entity.pdbx_description
1 polymer ?
#
loop_
_entity_poly.entity_id
_entity_poly.type
_entity_poly.pdbx_seq_one_letter_code
_entity_poly.pdbx_strand_id
1 'polypeptide(L)'
;QVEVKLGQEGHHVAVDDHKGAITLTINKNVLMLSRLEEELKAIVDKVPGVTAVATRVGEGFHQPDIYRRYDFEMPSKVLIVDDERDFVQTLSERLIMRDMGSAVAYDGESALDMIKDEEPEVMILDLRMPGIDGIEVLRQVKASNPDIEVIVLTGHGTEKDKETCMALGAFAFLQKPVDIQVLSQTLMKANEKVQRKKG
;
A
#
# COMPACT_ATOMS: atom_id res chain seq x y z
N GLN A 1 -11.89 18.67 25.63
CA GLN A 1 -10.89 17.61 25.88
C GLN A 1 -10.62 16.77 24.62
N VAL A 2 -11.68 16.35 23.91
CA VAL A 2 -11.57 15.56 22.67
C VAL A 2 -10.76 16.29 21.59
N GLU A 3 -11.09 17.57 21.30
CA GLU A 3 -10.39 18.39 20.31
C GLU A 3 -8.91 18.56 20.64
N VAL A 4 -8.57 18.76 21.92
CA VAL A 4 -7.18 18.87 22.37
C VAL A 4 -6.41 17.57 22.15
N LYS A 5 -7.04 16.43 22.46
CA LYS A 5 -6.42 15.13 22.28
C LYS A 5 -6.18 14.80 20.81
N LEU A 6 -7.17 15.04 19.96
CA LEU A 6 -7.06 14.88 18.50
C LEU A 6 -5.98 15.80 17.90
N GLY A 7 -5.92 17.05 18.33
CA GLY A 7 -4.89 18.02 17.90
C GLY A 7 -3.47 17.60 18.29
N GLN A 8 -3.28 17.00 19.46
CA GLN A 8 -1.99 16.44 19.89
C GLN A 8 -1.51 15.28 19.01
N GLU A 9 -2.42 14.48 18.49
CA GLU A 9 -2.15 13.37 17.56
C GLU A 9 -2.14 13.83 16.08
N GLY A 10 -2.24 15.14 15.83
CA GLY A 10 -2.16 15.72 14.47
C GLY A 10 -3.47 15.68 13.67
N HIS A 11 -4.60 15.36 14.32
CA HIS A 11 -5.91 15.31 13.64
C HIS A 11 -6.70 16.60 13.85
N HIS A 12 -7.13 17.22 12.74
CA HIS A 12 -7.98 18.40 12.73
C HIS A 12 -9.34 18.04 12.11
N VAL A 13 -10.31 17.67 12.95
CA VAL A 13 -11.68 17.32 12.58
C VAL A 13 -12.64 18.15 13.42
N ALA A 14 -13.84 18.44 12.88
CA ALA A 14 -14.87 19.10 13.68
C ALA A 14 -15.50 18.10 14.66
N VAL A 15 -15.70 18.54 15.90
CA VAL A 15 -16.20 17.70 16.99
C VAL A 15 -17.53 18.25 17.50
N ASP A 16 -18.57 17.45 17.43
CA ASP A 16 -19.88 17.72 18.07
C ASP A 16 -20.04 16.80 19.29
N ASP A 17 -20.40 17.37 20.43
CA ASP A 17 -20.61 16.62 21.68
C ASP A 17 -22.08 16.75 22.14
N HIS A 18 -22.75 15.63 22.23
CA HIS A 18 -24.09 15.51 22.80
C HIS A 18 -24.08 14.60 24.03
N LYS A 19 -23.77 15.16 25.21
CA LYS A 19 -23.77 14.45 26.49
C LYS A 19 -22.88 13.21 26.51
N GLY A 20 -21.68 13.34 25.95
CA GLY A 20 -20.69 12.24 25.87
C GLY A 20 -20.80 11.39 24.59
N ALA A 21 -21.83 11.57 23.78
CA ALA A 21 -21.87 11.01 22.44
C ALA A 21 -21.15 11.97 21.47
N ILE A 22 -19.99 11.57 20.96
CA ILE A 22 -19.11 12.38 20.13
C ILE A 22 -19.33 12.05 18.65
N THR A 23 -19.57 13.10 17.84
CA THR A 23 -19.60 12.99 16.38
C THR A 23 -18.42 13.73 15.78
N LEU A 24 -17.57 13.03 15.03
CA LEU A 24 -16.40 13.59 14.35
C LEU A 24 -16.71 13.83 12.88
N THR A 25 -16.60 15.07 12.42
CA THR A 25 -16.86 15.43 11.01
C THR A 25 -15.54 15.62 10.28
N ILE A 26 -15.29 14.77 9.24
CA ILE A 26 -14.09 14.78 8.42
C ILE A 26 -14.34 15.67 7.20
N ASN A 27 -13.69 16.84 7.17
CA ASN A 27 -13.84 17.86 6.11
C ASN A 27 -12.64 17.95 5.17
N LYS A 28 -11.67 17.06 5.29
CA LYS A 28 -10.46 17.01 4.45
C LYS A 28 -10.45 15.79 3.56
N ASN A 29 -9.78 15.90 2.43
CA ASN A 29 -9.52 14.75 1.57
C ASN A 29 -8.58 13.78 2.28
N VAL A 30 -8.97 12.51 2.33
CA VAL A 30 -8.17 11.43 2.90
C VAL A 30 -8.15 10.26 1.93
N LEU A 31 -7.03 9.55 1.88
CA LEU A 31 -6.86 8.42 0.96
C LEU A 31 -7.64 7.19 1.44
N MET A 32 -7.69 6.97 2.76
CA MET A 32 -8.38 5.83 3.38
C MET A 32 -9.27 6.33 4.52
N LEU A 33 -10.55 6.50 4.19
CA LEU A 33 -11.53 7.00 5.15
C LEU A 33 -11.72 6.04 6.33
N SER A 34 -11.88 4.75 6.07
CA SER A 34 -12.10 3.70 7.08
C SER A 34 -10.99 3.67 8.13
N ARG A 35 -9.72 3.74 7.70
CA ARG A 35 -8.57 3.75 8.61
C ARG A 35 -8.53 5.02 9.47
N LEU A 36 -8.77 6.18 8.86
CA LEU A 36 -8.86 7.43 9.63
C LEU A 36 -10.01 7.38 10.65
N GLU A 37 -11.15 6.82 10.29
CA GLU A 37 -12.29 6.66 11.18
C GLU A 37 -11.96 5.74 12.37
N GLU A 38 -11.29 4.61 12.13
CA GLU A 38 -10.83 3.70 13.19
C GLU A 38 -9.83 4.38 14.13
N GLU A 39 -8.85 5.10 13.56
CA GLU A 39 -7.84 5.84 14.31
C GLU A 39 -8.48 6.93 15.19
N LEU A 40 -9.35 7.74 14.61
CA LEU A 40 -10.08 8.78 15.33
C LEU A 40 -10.94 8.20 16.47
N LYS A 41 -11.66 7.11 16.23
CA LYS A 41 -12.43 6.40 17.25
C LYS A 41 -11.54 5.88 18.37
N ALA A 42 -10.42 5.23 18.03
CA ALA A 42 -9.49 4.69 19.03
C ALA A 42 -8.84 5.77 19.92
N ILE A 43 -8.66 7.00 19.40
CA ILE A 43 -8.15 8.14 20.17
C ILE A 43 -9.24 8.67 21.12
N VAL A 44 -10.47 8.83 20.61
CA VAL A 44 -11.57 9.48 21.34
C VAL A 44 -12.16 8.55 22.40
N ASP A 45 -12.22 7.25 22.16
CA ASP A 45 -12.68 6.25 23.14
C ASP A 45 -11.85 6.23 24.44
N LYS A 46 -10.61 6.72 24.38
CA LYS A 46 -9.72 6.86 25.56
C LYS A 46 -9.98 8.13 26.36
N VAL A 47 -10.87 9.03 25.92
CA VAL A 47 -11.16 10.27 26.61
C VAL A 47 -12.23 10.05 27.68
N PRO A 48 -11.97 10.42 28.96
CA PRO A 48 -12.95 10.24 30.03
C PRO A 48 -14.27 10.97 29.77
N GLY A 49 -15.38 10.29 29.96
CA GLY A 49 -16.72 10.84 29.77
C GLY A 49 -17.31 10.63 28.37
N VAL A 50 -16.57 10.03 27.45
CA VAL A 50 -17.10 9.62 26.15
C VAL A 50 -17.92 8.33 26.33
N THR A 51 -19.13 8.32 25.79
CA THR A 51 -20.07 7.17 25.86
C THR A 51 -20.27 6.51 24.50
N ALA A 52 -20.09 7.27 23.41
CA ALA A 52 -20.16 6.76 22.06
C ALA A 52 -19.37 7.65 21.11
N VAL A 53 -18.80 7.08 20.03
CA VAL A 53 -18.08 7.81 18.99
C VAL A 53 -18.65 7.42 17.62
N ALA A 54 -19.07 8.43 16.86
CA ALA A 54 -19.49 8.30 15.47
C ALA A 54 -18.63 9.18 14.57
N THR A 55 -18.44 8.77 13.34
CA THR A 55 -17.75 9.54 12.29
C THR A 55 -18.73 9.86 11.18
N ARG A 56 -18.55 11.03 10.53
CA ARG A 56 -19.26 11.40 9.31
C ARG A 56 -18.36 12.22 8.39
N VAL A 57 -18.63 12.19 7.12
CA VAL A 57 -17.97 13.07 6.14
C VAL A 57 -18.75 14.39 6.04
N GLY A 58 -18.03 15.50 5.96
CA GLY A 58 -18.60 16.82 5.76
C GLY A 58 -18.48 17.27 4.30
N GLU A 59 -19.00 18.48 4.01
CA GLU A 59 -19.06 19.03 2.65
C GLU A 59 -17.70 19.24 1.99
N GLY A 60 -16.64 19.42 2.78
CA GLY A 60 -15.26 19.55 2.29
C GLY A 60 -14.56 18.22 1.97
N PHE A 61 -15.23 17.08 2.18
CA PHE A 61 -14.67 15.76 1.88
C PHE A 61 -14.90 15.39 0.42
N HIS A 62 -13.81 15.25 -0.32
CA HIS A 62 -13.81 14.74 -1.69
C HIS A 62 -12.96 13.48 -1.76
N GLN A 63 -13.60 12.35 -1.85
CA GLN A 63 -12.90 11.11 -2.14
C GLN A 63 -12.77 10.96 -3.67
N PRO A 64 -11.57 10.82 -4.24
CA PRO A 64 -11.42 10.51 -5.66
C PRO A 64 -12.25 9.30 -6.04
N ASP A 65 -12.96 9.35 -7.18
CA ASP A 65 -13.88 8.29 -7.64
C ASP A 65 -13.24 6.89 -7.74
N ILE A 66 -11.93 6.84 -7.88
CA ILE A 66 -11.13 5.61 -7.87
C ILE A 66 -11.28 4.82 -6.55
N TYR A 67 -11.41 5.50 -5.42
CA TYR A 67 -11.51 4.87 -4.10
C TYR A 67 -12.95 4.58 -3.66
N ARG A 68 -13.95 5.18 -4.32
CA ARG A 68 -15.38 4.95 -4.03
C ARG A 68 -15.89 3.58 -4.49
N ARG A 69 -15.18 2.94 -5.41
CA ARG A 69 -15.67 1.70 -6.07
C ARG A 69 -15.24 0.40 -5.41
N TYR A 70 -14.26 0.44 -4.51
CA TYR A 70 -13.64 -0.78 -4.04
C TYR A 70 -13.32 -0.70 -2.54
N ASP A 71 -13.97 -1.53 -1.75
CA ASP A 71 -13.59 -1.91 -0.37
C ASP A 71 -12.37 -2.86 -0.42
N PHE A 72 -11.28 -2.42 -1.08
CA PHE A 72 -10.08 -3.25 -1.20
C PHE A 72 -9.07 -2.87 -0.14
N GLU A 73 -8.64 -3.87 0.60
CA GLU A 73 -7.48 -3.73 1.49
C GLU A 73 -6.23 -3.49 0.64
N MET A 74 -5.49 -2.44 0.98
CA MET A 74 -4.19 -2.17 0.37
C MET A 74 -3.17 -3.17 0.93
N PRO A 75 -2.14 -3.58 0.16
CA PRO A 75 -1.10 -4.44 0.69
C PRO A 75 -0.39 -3.74 1.85
N SER A 76 -0.33 -4.40 2.99
CA SER A 76 0.38 -3.88 4.17
C SER A 76 1.88 -4.06 4.06
N LYS A 77 2.34 -4.98 3.21
CA LYS A 77 3.74 -5.37 3.02
C LYS A 77 4.09 -5.44 1.55
N VAL A 78 4.69 -4.37 1.03
CA VAL A 78 5.22 -4.31 -0.33
C VAL A 78 6.74 -4.32 -0.29
N LEU A 79 7.40 -5.21 -1.05
CA LEU A 79 8.84 -5.17 -1.26
C LEU A 79 9.13 -4.53 -2.62
N ILE A 80 9.91 -3.45 -2.63
CA ILE A 80 10.39 -2.79 -3.85
C ILE A 80 11.83 -3.24 -4.09
N VAL A 81 12.11 -3.78 -5.27
CA VAL A 81 13.42 -4.32 -5.65
C VAL A 81 13.89 -3.64 -6.92
N ASP A 82 14.89 -2.76 -6.82
CA ASP A 82 15.37 -1.94 -7.92
C ASP A 82 16.66 -1.22 -7.50
N ASP A 83 17.68 -1.17 -8.34
CA ASP A 83 18.98 -0.57 -8.03
C ASP A 83 19.01 0.96 -8.19
N GLU A 84 17.99 1.54 -8.83
CA GLU A 84 17.82 3.00 -8.97
C GLU A 84 17.34 3.63 -7.65
N ARG A 85 18.25 3.95 -6.74
CA ARG A 85 17.95 4.42 -5.37
C ARG A 85 16.96 5.59 -5.30
N ASP A 86 17.13 6.60 -6.16
CA ASP A 86 16.26 7.79 -6.18
C ASP A 86 14.83 7.43 -6.62
N PHE A 87 14.70 6.52 -7.60
CA PHE A 87 13.42 6.00 -8.03
C PHE A 87 12.72 5.24 -6.91
N VAL A 88 13.43 4.31 -6.28
CA VAL A 88 12.89 3.47 -5.19
C VAL A 88 12.46 4.32 -4.00
N GLN A 89 13.27 5.29 -3.58
CA GLN A 89 12.92 6.18 -2.47
C GLN A 89 11.66 6.99 -2.79
N THR A 90 11.60 7.59 -3.98
CA THR A 90 10.42 8.35 -4.43
C THR A 90 9.18 7.46 -4.49
N LEU A 91 9.31 6.23 -4.99
CA LEU A 91 8.20 5.29 -5.07
C LEU A 91 7.74 4.86 -3.67
N SER A 92 8.67 4.51 -2.78
CA SER A 92 8.36 4.15 -1.39
C SER A 92 7.60 5.26 -0.67
N GLU A 93 8.07 6.51 -0.76
CA GLU A 93 7.37 7.67 -0.18
C GLU A 93 5.95 7.82 -0.72
N ARG A 94 5.75 7.65 -2.03
CA ARG A 94 4.43 7.72 -2.67
C ARG A 94 3.50 6.58 -2.25
N LEU A 95 4.04 5.40 -1.96
CA LEU A 95 3.27 4.26 -1.44
C LEU A 95 2.90 4.49 0.03
N ILE A 96 3.82 4.99 0.85
CA ILE A 96 3.56 5.34 2.26
C ILE A 96 2.44 6.40 2.36
N MET A 97 2.46 7.42 1.48
CA MET A 97 1.37 8.41 1.41
C MET A 97 0.00 7.81 1.06
N ARG A 98 -0.04 6.55 0.67
CA ARG A 98 -1.26 5.77 0.34
C ARG A 98 -1.50 4.63 1.32
N ASP A 99 -0.89 4.73 2.52
CA ASP A 99 -1.00 3.73 3.59
C ASP A 99 -0.50 2.32 3.21
N MET A 100 0.36 2.23 2.20
CA MET A 100 1.03 0.99 1.83
C MET A 100 2.41 0.94 2.50
N GLY A 101 2.61 0.00 3.43
CA GLY A 101 3.93 -0.28 3.99
C GLY A 101 4.88 -0.79 2.91
N SER A 102 6.07 -0.23 2.79
CA SER A 102 7.08 -0.69 1.83
C SER A 102 8.43 -0.92 2.46
N ALA A 103 9.05 -2.04 2.11
CA ALA A 103 10.45 -2.33 2.31
C ALA A 103 11.19 -2.21 0.97
N VAL A 104 12.49 -2.01 1.01
CA VAL A 104 13.32 -1.75 -0.16
C VAL A 104 14.53 -2.66 -0.18
N ALA A 105 14.79 -3.28 -1.33
CA ALA A 105 16.05 -3.95 -1.65
C ALA A 105 16.64 -3.31 -2.92
N TYR A 106 17.96 -3.20 -3.00
CA TYR A 106 18.65 -2.57 -4.12
C TYR A 106 19.33 -3.55 -5.07
N ASP A 107 19.15 -4.83 -4.82
CA ASP A 107 19.65 -5.94 -5.64
C ASP A 107 18.85 -7.20 -5.36
N GLY A 108 19.03 -8.22 -6.24
CA GLY A 108 18.26 -9.46 -6.18
C GLY A 108 18.61 -10.33 -4.99
N GLU A 109 19.89 -10.39 -4.58
CA GLU A 109 20.35 -11.18 -3.44
C GLU A 109 19.74 -10.67 -2.14
N SER A 110 19.82 -9.35 -1.91
CA SER A 110 19.21 -8.68 -0.75
C SER A 110 17.69 -8.91 -0.70
N ALA A 111 17.02 -8.86 -1.85
CA ALA A 111 15.59 -9.13 -1.93
C ALA A 111 15.23 -10.55 -1.52
N LEU A 112 15.98 -11.54 -2.02
CA LEU A 112 15.79 -12.96 -1.69
C LEU A 112 16.06 -13.25 -0.20
N ASP A 113 17.04 -12.58 0.40
CA ASP A 113 17.33 -12.72 1.83
C ASP A 113 16.23 -12.08 2.68
N MET A 114 15.74 -10.90 2.34
CA MET A 114 14.64 -10.25 3.05
C MET A 114 13.36 -11.10 3.06
N ILE A 115 13.05 -11.78 1.96
CA ILE A 115 11.86 -12.66 1.85
C ILE A 115 11.94 -13.84 2.83
N LYS A 116 13.13 -14.33 3.15
CA LYS A 116 13.30 -15.43 4.13
C LYS A 116 12.94 -15.00 5.54
N ASP A 117 13.22 -13.73 5.86
CA ASP A 117 12.96 -13.19 7.19
C ASP A 117 11.50 -12.71 7.33
N GLU A 118 10.98 -12.06 6.30
CA GLU A 118 9.62 -11.54 6.28
C GLU A 118 9.02 -11.58 4.86
N GLU A 119 8.03 -12.44 4.68
CA GLU A 119 7.35 -12.61 3.38
C GLU A 119 6.46 -11.40 3.05
N PRO A 120 6.72 -10.68 1.93
CA PRO A 120 5.84 -9.60 1.49
C PRO A 120 4.58 -10.16 0.82
N GLU A 121 3.51 -9.38 0.80
CA GLU A 121 2.29 -9.73 0.07
C GLU A 121 2.47 -9.51 -1.44
N VAL A 122 3.10 -8.39 -1.78
CA VAL A 122 3.37 -8.00 -3.17
C VAL A 122 4.83 -7.56 -3.31
N MET A 123 5.47 -7.97 -4.40
CA MET A 123 6.79 -7.51 -4.79
C MET A 123 6.70 -6.68 -6.07
N ILE A 124 7.35 -5.51 -6.08
CA ILE A 124 7.66 -4.74 -7.30
C ILE A 124 9.10 -5.04 -7.65
N LEU A 125 9.36 -5.51 -8.85
CA LEU A 125 10.66 -6.05 -9.26
C LEU A 125 11.13 -5.44 -10.58
N ASP A 126 12.31 -4.79 -10.57
CA ASP A 126 12.99 -4.45 -11.81
C ASP A 126 13.72 -5.67 -12.39
N LEU A 127 13.87 -5.69 -13.71
CA LEU A 127 14.59 -6.78 -14.40
C LEU A 127 16.09 -6.51 -14.54
N ARG A 128 16.48 -5.25 -14.65
CA ARG A 128 17.85 -4.86 -15.00
C ARG A 128 18.60 -4.32 -13.78
N MET A 129 19.09 -5.22 -12.97
CA MET A 129 19.85 -4.91 -11.76
C MET A 129 21.24 -5.56 -11.81
N PRO A 130 22.23 -5.00 -11.12
CA PRO A 130 23.51 -5.68 -10.91
C PRO A 130 23.35 -7.00 -10.13
N GLY A 131 24.21 -7.97 -10.38
CA GLY A 131 24.17 -9.27 -9.71
C GLY A 131 23.17 -10.22 -10.35
N ILE A 132 22.23 -10.75 -9.58
CA ILE A 132 21.20 -11.66 -10.09
C ILE A 132 20.18 -10.89 -10.94
N ASP A 133 19.96 -11.37 -12.17
CA ASP A 133 18.94 -10.86 -13.09
C ASP A 133 17.54 -10.97 -12.46
N GLY A 134 16.69 -9.95 -12.63
CA GLY A 134 15.33 -9.93 -12.08
C GLY A 134 14.43 -11.07 -12.55
N ILE A 135 14.65 -11.63 -13.75
CA ILE A 135 13.95 -12.85 -14.22
C ILE A 135 14.32 -14.05 -13.35
N GLU A 136 15.60 -14.16 -12.95
CA GLU A 136 16.04 -15.22 -12.05
C GLU A 136 15.51 -15.02 -10.63
N VAL A 137 15.47 -13.77 -10.13
CA VAL A 137 14.80 -13.45 -8.86
C VAL A 137 13.33 -13.87 -8.90
N LEU A 138 12.59 -13.52 -9.95
CA LEU A 138 11.19 -13.92 -10.14
C LEU A 138 11.05 -15.46 -10.10
N ARG A 139 11.93 -16.18 -10.79
CA ARG A 139 11.90 -17.66 -10.82
C ARG A 139 12.09 -18.24 -9.43
N GLN A 140 13.06 -17.76 -8.67
CA GLN A 140 13.34 -18.23 -7.31
C GLN A 140 12.19 -17.89 -6.35
N VAL A 141 11.67 -16.67 -6.41
CA VAL A 141 10.51 -16.26 -5.61
C VAL A 141 9.30 -17.14 -5.90
N LYS A 142 8.98 -17.38 -7.16
CA LYS A 142 7.82 -18.21 -7.52
C LYS A 142 8.01 -19.69 -7.21
N ALA A 143 9.25 -20.17 -7.12
CA ALA A 143 9.54 -21.55 -6.71
C ALA A 143 9.46 -21.75 -5.18
N SER A 144 9.93 -20.78 -4.38
CA SER A 144 9.99 -20.89 -2.91
C SER A 144 8.77 -20.30 -2.21
N ASN A 145 8.25 -19.17 -2.70
CA ASN A 145 7.16 -18.39 -2.10
C ASN A 145 6.10 -18.06 -3.18
N PRO A 146 5.35 -19.05 -3.68
CA PRO A 146 4.42 -18.89 -4.81
C PRO A 146 3.26 -17.95 -4.51
N ASP A 147 3.00 -17.65 -3.25
CA ASP A 147 1.91 -16.77 -2.81
C ASP A 147 2.24 -15.28 -2.90
N ILE A 148 3.53 -14.92 -2.97
CA ILE A 148 3.94 -13.55 -3.26
C ILE A 148 3.49 -13.18 -4.68
N GLU A 149 2.68 -12.14 -4.83
CA GLU A 149 2.32 -11.64 -6.16
C GLU A 149 3.40 -10.66 -6.65
N VAL A 150 4.01 -10.95 -7.79
CA VAL A 150 5.12 -10.17 -8.33
C VAL A 150 4.66 -9.30 -9.49
N ILE A 151 4.85 -8.00 -9.36
CA ILE A 151 4.64 -7.00 -10.41
C ILE A 151 6.02 -6.62 -10.94
N VAL A 152 6.29 -6.96 -12.19
CA VAL A 152 7.51 -6.52 -12.88
C VAL A 152 7.33 -5.07 -13.31
N LEU A 153 8.29 -4.21 -12.97
CA LEU A 153 8.31 -2.79 -13.31
C LEU A 153 9.70 -2.41 -13.83
N THR A 154 9.86 -2.31 -15.14
CA THR A 154 11.19 -2.14 -15.76
C THR A 154 11.20 -1.07 -16.85
N GLY A 155 12.34 -0.37 -16.98
CA GLY A 155 12.57 0.59 -18.08
C GLY A 155 13.06 -0.06 -19.38
N HIS A 156 13.56 -1.30 -19.33
CA HIS A 156 14.28 -1.93 -20.43
C HIS A 156 13.78 -3.35 -20.74
N GLY A 157 12.49 -3.61 -20.56
CA GLY A 157 11.90 -4.90 -20.88
C GLY A 157 11.50 -5.06 -22.34
N THR A 158 11.82 -6.20 -22.94
CA THR A 158 11.35 -6.61 -24.27
C THR A 158 10.03 -7.37 -24.18
N GLU A 159 9.32 -7.54 -25.29
CA GLU A 159 8.10 -8.40 -25.33
C GLU A 159 8.43 -9.85 -24.94
N LYS A 160 9.61 -10.35 -25.28
CA LYS A 160 10.10 -11.68 -24.86
C LYS A 160 10.32 -11.76 -23.35
N ASP A 161 10.85 -10.70 -22.72
CA ASP A 161 10.99 -10.64 -21.26
C ASP A 161 9.61 -10.68 -20.59
N LYS A 162 8.65 -9.96 -21.13
CA LYS A 162 7.26 -9.97 -20.65
C LYS A 162 6.64 -11.35 -20.76
N GLU A 163 6.73 -12.00 -21.92
CA GLU A 163 6.23 -13.37 -22.10
C GLU A 163 6.87 -14.33 -21.10
N THR A 164 8.18 -14.21 -20.87
CA THR A 164 8.93 -15.04 -19.91
C THR A 164 8.45 -14.79 -18.48
N CYS A 165 8.33 -13.52 -18.07
CA CYS A 165 7.86 -13.16 -16.73
C CYS A 165 6.42 -13.64 -16.46
N MET A 166 5.53 -13.47 -17.44
CA MET A 166 4.15 -13.95 -17.31
C MET A 166 4.08 -15.47 -17.25
N ALA A 167 4.89 -16.20 -18.04
CA ALA A 167 5.00 -17.66 -17.99
C ALA A 167 5.55 -18.17 -16.64
N LEU A 168 6.43 -17.40 -16.00
CA LEU A 168 6.96 -17.67 -14.64
C LEU A 168 5.95 -17.33 -13.53
N GLY A 169 4.80 -16.75 -13.84
CA GLY A 169 3.76 -16.44 -12.87
C GLY A 169 3.81 -15.02 -12.30
N ALA A 170 4.43 -14.06 -12.99
CA ALA A 170 4.29 -12.65 -12.65
C ALA A 170 2.81 -12.24 -12.71
N PHE A 171 2.38 -11.40 -11.77
CA PHE A 171 1.01 -10.88 -11.74
C PHE A 171 0.76 -9.86 -12.83
N ALA A 172 1.74 -8.97 -13.06
CA ALA A 172 1.68 -7.95 -14.10
C ALA A 172 3.08 -7.60 -14.57
N PHE A 173 3.15 -7.03 -15.79
CA PHE A 173 4.36 -6.47 -16.37
C PHE A 173 4.08 -5.03 -16.79
N LEU A 174 4.78 -4.08 -16.17
CA LEU A 174 4.64 -2.63 -16.38
C LEU A 174 5.97 -2.04 -16.88
N GLN A 175 5.87 -1.02 -17.70
CA GLN A 175 7.04 -0.27 -18.17
C GLN A 175 7.21 1.04 -17.40
N LYS A 176 8.46 1.39 -17.07
CA LYS A 176 8.83 2.73 -16.60
C LYS A 176 8.88 3.71 -17.81
N PRO A 177 8.41 4.95 -17.64
CA PRO A 177 7.76 5.54 -16.48
C PRO A 177 6.32 5.04 -16.33
N VAL A 178 5.90 4.68 -15.11
CA VAL A 178 4.55 4.25 -14.80
C VAL A 178 3.77 5.34 -14.07
N ASP A 179 2.51 5.51 -14.44
CA ASP A 179 1.60 6.35 -13.67
C ASP A 179 1.32 5.71 -12.30
N ILE A 180 1.45 6.52 -11.23
CA ILE A 180 1.27 6.03 -9.86
C ILE A 180 -0.14 5.49 -9.61
N GLN A 181 -1.15 5.98 -10.34
CA GLN A 181 -2.52 5.46 -10.23
C GLN A 181 -2.62 4.06 -10.83
N VAL A 182 -1.98 3.84 -11.99
CA VAL A 182 -1.93 2.51 -12.64
C VAL A 182 -1.21 1.51 -11.73
N LEU A 183 -0.07 1.91 -11.16
CA LEU A 183 0.68 1.06 -10.24
C LEU A 183 -0.12 0.75 -8.98
N SER A 184 -0.75 1.75 -8.35
CA SER A 184 -1.59 1.54 -7.15
C SER A 184 -2.77 0.61 -7.42
N GLN A 185 -3.45 0.76 -8.55
CA GLN A 185 -4.54 -0.16 -8.95
C GLN A 185 -4.04 -1.58 -9.17
N THR A 186 -2.83 -1.73 -9.74
CA THR A 186 -2.23 -3.05 -9.96
C THR A 186 -1.85 -3.70 -8.63
N LEU A 187 -1.31 -2.93 -7.69
CA LEU A 187 -1.01 -3.38 -6.32
C LEU A 187 -2.26 -3.83 -5.57
N MET A 188 -3.34 -3.06 -5.65
CA MET A 188 -4.64 -3.45 -5.05
C MET A 188 -5.13 -4.79 -5.60
N LYS A 189 -5.14 -4.96 -6.92
CA LYS A 189 -5.57 -6.21 -7.56
C LYS A 189 -4.69 -7.41 -7.20
N ALA A 190 -3.37 -7.18 -7.07
CA ALA A 190 -2.43 -8.20 -6.62
C ALA A 190 -2.75 -8.62 -5.18
N ASN A 191 -2.99 -7.64 -4.29
CA ASN A 191 -3.35 -7.91 -2.91
C ASN A 191 -4.68 -8.67 -2.78
N GLU A 192 -5.70 -8.31 -3.54
CA GLU A 192 -6.96 -9.08 -3.58
C GLU A 192 -6.72 -10.56 -3.86
N LYS A 193 -5.83 -10.86 -4.82
CA LYS A 193 -5.49 -12.24 -5.14
C LYS A 193 -4.80 -12.93 -3.99
N VAL A 194 -3.90 -12.23 -3.26
CA VAL A 194 -3.26 -12.76 -2.04
C VAL A 194 -4.30 -13.04 -0.96
N GLN A 195 -5.20 -12.09 -0.67
CA GLN A 195 -6.23 -12.26 0.37
C GLN A 195 -7.21 -13.41 0.05
N ARG A 196 -7.61 -13.56 -1.21
CA ARG A 196 -8.44 -14.70 -1.65
C ARG A 196 -7.79 -16.07 -1.48
N LYS A 197 -6.46 -16.15 -1.45
CA LYS A 197 -5.74 -17.40 -1.19
C LYS A 197 -5.61 -17.71 0.29
N LYS A 198 -5.65 -16.67 1.14
CA LYS A 198 -5.53 -16.81 2.61
C LYS A 198 -6.86 -17.13 3.31
N GLY A 199 -8.00 -16.86 2.68
CA GLY A 199 -9.35 -17.11 3.19
C GLY A 199 -9.96 -18.37 2.63
#